data_79b87bf15a463cbe86c35cd982c0896e
#
_entry.id   79b87bf15a463cbe86c35cd982c0896e
#
_cell.length_a   1.000
_cell.length_b   1.000
_cell.length_c   1.000
_cell.angle_alpha   90.00
_cell.angle_beta   90.00
_cell.angle_gamma   90.00
#
_symmetry.space_group_name_H-M   'P 1'
#
loop_
_entity.id
_entity.type
_entity.pdbx_description
1 polymer ?
#
loop_
_entity_poly.entity_id
_entity_poly.type
_entity_poly.pdbx_seq_one_letter_code
_entity_poly.pdbx_strand_id
1 'polypeptide(L)'
;MPAKQDESYDSVSLLTQNQLSAEEFQEYSEKTWRIKKAFARPDIIKAESCRRSLFYFIRTFWDIVSVDTPVWNWHIPYLCGHLMRAAYRVGNHLPNEHDIIINIPPGTTKSITCSVMFPVWCWTNWHWMRFITSSYSAALSLELAEYSREIVRSARFKRLFPDLVIKRDKDTKSNFRLQKLDFDERGETKLVRLGGNRYSTSVGGTVTGFHGHILITDDPLDPNRAASDQEISNANRFMDQTLPTRKADKETAVSILIQQRLGQFDPSGHLLGKSKEKKLLHISLPGEIRNFKEQLHPKELKSYYKDDLLDPNRMPWKVLKGMEIDLGQYGYSSQVGQFPVPPAGGMFKPDNMPIVQRNTSAIVRRPVRYWDKAGSLKGAYTVGVKMARLENGRYCIFDVQRQQLQTHERERLIQRTAEMDGSETIIYMEQEPGSSGIDSVKSSISGLDGYSAHADRPTGDKVHRADPFSVQVNMGNVEMIEGAWNQAFIEELRYFPMSKYKDQVDAASGAYMKLKKPKVGVW
;
A
#
# COMPACT_ATOMS: atom_id res chain seq x y z
N MET A 1 -48.27 -31.45 15.93
CA MET A 1 -47.64 -32.60 15.28
C MET A 1 -46.34 -32.88 16.04
N PRO A 2 -46.12 -34.09 16.62
CA PRO A 2 -44.91 -34.41 17.35
C PRO A 2 -43.78 -34.67 16.37
N ALA A 3 -42.59 -34.19 16.75
CA ALA A 3 -41.33 -34.40 16.00
C ALA A 3 -41.01 -35.92 15.93
N LYS A 4 -40.73 -36.41 14.73
CA LYS A 4 -40.17 -37.75 14.52
C LYS A 4 -38.81 -37.79 15.18
N GLN A 5 -38.62 -38.67 16.14
CA GLN A 5 -37.34 -39.10 16.64
C GLN A 5 -36.55 -39.77 15.51
N ASP A 6 -35.34 -39.36 15.32
CA ASP A 6 -34.44 -39.85 14.28
C ASP A 6 -33.86 -41.21 14.73
N GLU A 7 -34.45 -42.30 14.20
CA GLU A 7 -34.06 -43.71 14.47
C GLU A 7 -32.70 -44.09 13.83
N SER A 8 -32.04 -43.13 13.14
CA SER A 8 -30.78 -43.43 12.42
C SER A 8 -29.52 -43.52 13.30
N TYR A 9 -29.58 -43.09 14.55
CA TYR A 9 -28.40 -43.14 15.45
C TYR A 9 -28.20 -44.48 16.16
N ASP A 10 -29.24 -45.22 16.38
CA ASP A 10 -29.14 -46.54 17.07
C ASP A 10 -28.70 -47.69 16.14
N SER A 11 -28.94 -47.59 14.84
CA SER A 11 -28.56 -48.62 13.88
C SER A 11 -27.06 -48.67 13.57
N VAL A 12 -26.36 -47.51 13.67
CA VAL A 12 -24.90 -47.43 13.46
C VAL A 12 -24.12 -47.99 14.65
N SER A 13 -24.67 -47.89 15.87
CA SER A 13 -24.03 -48.43 17.07
C SER A 13 -24.08 -49.96 17.13
N LEU A 14 -25.11 -50.60 16.56
CA LEU A 14 -25.27 -52.04 16.52
C LEU A 14 -24.42 -52.75 15.45
N LEU A 15 -24.12 -52.08 14.34
CA LEU A 15 -23.27 -52.60 13.27
C LEU A 15 -21.78 -52.55 13.60
N THR A 16 -21.35 -51.65 14.46
CA THR A 16 -19.95 -51.51 14.87
C THR A 16 -19.51 -52.47 15.97
N GLN A 17 -20.46 -52.93 16.81
CA GLN A 17 -20.13 -53.90 17.90
C GLN A 17 -19.69 -55.28 17.43
N ASN A 18 -20.05 -55.70 16.22
CA ASN A 18 -19.72 -57.03 15.69
C ASN A 18 -18.49 -57.06 14.78
N GLN A 19 -17.75 -55.98 14.58
CA GLN A 19 -16.64 -55.88 13.62
C GLN A 19 -15.31 -55.40 14.19
N LEU A 20 -15.28 -54.89 15.44
CA LEU A 20 -14.06 -54.37 16.07
C LEU A 20 -13.48 -55.36 17.08
N SER A 21 -12.16 -55.46 17.15
CA SER A 21 -11.48 -56.15 18.25
C SER A 21 -11.76 -55.45 19.59
N ALA A 22 -11.52 -56.13 20.70
CA ALA A 22 -11.73 -55.54 22.03
C ALA A 22 -10.93 -54.24 22.24
N GLU A 23 -9.71 -54.12 21.69
CA GLU A 23 -8.86 -52.96 21.78
C GLU A 23 -9.41 -51.81 20.90
N GLU A 24 -9.81 -52.11 19.67
CA GLU A 24 -10.42 -51.11 18.78
C GLU A 24 -11.76 -50.60 19.30
N PHE A 25 -12.55 -51.48 19.95
CA PHE A 25 -13.80 -51.09 20.60
C PHE A 25 -13.55 -50.17 21.82
N GLN A 26 -12.49 -50.43 22.57
CA GLN A 26 -12.11 -49.60 23.72
C GLN A 26 -11.65 -48.24 23.27
N GLU A 27 -10.81 -48.16 22.22
CA GLU A 27 -10.37 -46.89 21.62
C GLU A 27 -11.54 -46.09 21.03
N TYR A 28 -12.43 -46.76 20.31
CA TYR A 28 -13.66 -46.14 19.78
C TYR A 28 -14.57 -45.62 20.89
N SER A 29 -14.73 -46.42 21.96
CA SER A 29 -15.54 -46.05 23.13
C SER A 29 -14.96 -44.86 23.87
N GLU A 30 -13.65 -44.83 24.08
CA GLU A 30 -12.96 -43.67 24.69
C GLU A 30 -13.06 -42.40 23.82
N LYS A 31 -12.88 -42.56 22.51
CA LYS A 31 -13.01 -41.45 21.54
C LYS A 31 -14.44 -40.92 21.52
N THR A 32 -15.44 -41.80 21.52
CA THR A 32 -16.85 -41.42 21.56
C THR A 32 -17.22 -40.74 22.88
N TRP A 33 -16.71 -41.26 24.01
CA TRP A 33 -16.89 -40.64 25.31
C TRP A 33 -16.25 -39.26 25.40
N ARG A 34 -15.03 -39.08 24.85
CA ARG A 34 -14.36 -37.78 24.76
C ARG A 34 -15.16 -36.79 23.92
N ILE A 35 -15.71 -37.24 22.81
CA ILE A 35 -16.59 -36.45 21.94
C ILE A 35 -17.87 -36.05 22.68
N LYS A 36 -18.59 -37.02 23.31
CA LYS A 36 -19.79 -36.75 24.12
C LYS A 36 -19.49 -35.76 25.27
N LYS A 37 -18.37 -35.93 25.97
CA LYS A 37 -17.94 -35.05 27.05
C LYS A 37 -17.57 -33.64 26.54
N ALA A 38 -17.00 -33.53 25.33
CA ALA A 38 -16.74 -32.26 24.68
C ALA A 38 -18.05 -31.55 24.30
N PHE A 39 -19.02 -32.26 23.72
CA PHE A 39 -20.35 -31.73 23.42
C PHE A 39 -21.13 -31.29 24.67
N ALA A 40 -20.89 -31.91 25.83
CA ALA A 40 -21.44 -31.46 27.10
C ALA A 40 -20.84 -30.12 27.59
N ARG A 41 -19.76 -29.62 26.96
CA ARG A 41 -19.10 -28.35 27.29
C ARG A 41 -18.96 -27.48 26.03
N PRO A 42 -20.03 -26.92 25.51
CA PRO A 42 -20.03 -26.17 24.25
C PRO A 42 -19.08 -24.96 24.27
N ASP A 43 -18.84 -24.37 25.44
CA ASP A 43 -17.92 -23.24 25.59
C ASP A 43 -16.45 -23.66 25.34
N ILE A 44 -16.05 -24.88 25.69
CA ILE A 44 -14.69 -25.39 25.38
C ILE A 44 -14.49 -25.55 23.88
N ILE A 45 -15.48 -26.13 23.18
CA ILE A 45 -15.43 -26.29 21.72
C ILE A 45 -15.38 -24.92 21.04
N LYS A 46 -16.23 -23.99 21.52
CA LYS A 46 -16.30 -22.64 20.97
C LYS A 46 -14.99 -21.87 21.21
N ALA A 47 -14.40 -21.99 22.39
CA ALA A 47 -13.11 -21.39 22.70
C ALA A 47 -12.00 -21.92 21.80
N GLU A 48 -11.94 -23.25 21.61
CA GLU A 48 -10.94 -23.88 20.74
C GLU A 48 -11.14 -23.49 19.27
N SER A 49 -12.39 -23.44 18.78
CA SER A 49 -12.71 -22.95 17.45
C SER A 49 -12.28 -21.49 17.25
N CYS A 50 -12.46 -20.66 18.26
CA CYS A 50 -11.95 -19.28 18.27
C CYS A 50 -10.41 -19.24 18.21
N ARG A 51 -9.70 -20.08 18.96
CA ARG A 51 -8.23 -20.13 18.91
C ARG A 51 -7.72 -20.54 17.55
N ARG A 52 -8.34 -21.54 16.93
CA ARG A 52 -7.93 -22.09 15.62
C ARG A 52 -8.22 -21.20 14.44
N SER A 53 -9.19 -20.28 14.56
CA SER A 53 -9.62 -19.44 13.44
C SER A 53 -9.91 -18.01 13.87
N LEU A 54 -9.10 -17.08 13.35
CA LEU A 54 -9.36 -15.64 13.52
C LEU A 54 -10.71 -15.25 12.93
N PHE A 55 -11.09 -15.82 11.78
CA PHE A 55 -12.39 -15.51 11.18
C PHE A 55 -13.55 -16.01 12.05
N TYR A 56 -13.44 -17.21 12.65
CA TYR A 56 -14.43 -17.70 13.59
C TYR A 56 -14.48 -16.83 14.87
N PHE A 57 -13.33 -16.36 15.34
CA PHE A 57 -13.24 -15.42 16.47
C PHE A 57 -13.98 -14.11 16.13
N ILE A 58 -13.72 -13.51 14.97
CA ILE A 58 -14.40 -12.30 14.51
C ILE A 58 -15.92 -12.50 14.52
N ARG A 59 -16.41 -13.59 13.92
CA ARG A 59 -17.85 -13.91 13.90
C ARG A 59 -18.43 -14.08 15.30
N THR A 60 -17.64 -14.63 16.23
CA THR A 60 -18.09 -14.87 17.60
C THR A 60 -18.21 -13.58 18.41
N PHE A 61 -17.40 -12.57 18.12
CA PHE A 61 -17.32 -11.33 18.92
C PHE A 61 -17.79 -10.08 18.15
N TRP A 62 -18.36 -10.23 16.99
CA TRP A 62 -18.78 -9.13 16.11
C TRP A 62 -19.75 -8.15 16.80
N ASP A 63 -20.78 -8.67 17.43
CA ASP A 63 -21.83 -7.91 18.08
C ASP A 63 -21.38 -7.12 19.33
N ILE A 64 -20.14 -7.29 19.75
CA ILE A 64 -19.54 -6.49 20.82
C ILE A 64 -18.96 -5.18 20.28
N VAL A 65 -18.51 -5.18 19.02
CA VAL A 65 -17.81 -4.04 18.40
C VAL A 65 -18.66 -3.34 17.33
N SER A 66 -19.76 -3.94 16.90
CA SER A 66 -20.66 -3.35 15.91
C SER A 66 -22.08 -3.78 16.16
N VAL A 67 -23.00 -2.83 16.05
CA VAL A 67 -24.46 -3.07 16.07
C VAL A 67 -24.99 -3.48 14.68
N ASP A 68 -24.18 -3.26 13.64
CA ASP A 68 -24.59 -3.56 12.27
C ASP A 68 -24.59 -5.06 11.99
N THR A 69 -25.53 -5.48 11.15
CA THR A 69 -25.54 -6.85 10.64
C THR A 69 -24.27 -7.12 9.84
N PRO A 70 -23.51 -8.16 10.21
CA PRO A 70 -22.23 -8.44 9.54
C PRO A 70 -22.46 -8.92 8.11
N VAL A 71 -21.74 -8.32 7.16
CA VAL A 71 -21.66 -8.80 5.79
C VAL A 71 -20.34 -9.54 5.61
N TRP A 72 -20.40 -10.86 5.50
CA TRP A 72 -19.22 -11.69 5.33
C TRP A 72 -18.90 -11.86 3.86
N ASN A 73 -17.65 -11.56 3.50
CA ASN A 73 -17.15 -11.70 2.15
C ASN A 73 -15.76 -12.36 2.14
N TRP A 74 -15.36 -12.96 1.04
CA TRP A 74 -14.15 -13.77 0.87
C TRP A 74 -12.85 -13.08 1.30
N HIS A 75 -12.74 -11.76 1.13
CA HIS A 75 -11.53 -11.02 1.50
C HIS A 75 -11.25 -11.05 3.01
N ILE A 76 -12.27 -11.16 3.86
CA ILE A 76 -12.09 -11.20 5.32
C ILE A 76 -11.35 -12.48 5.75
N PRO A 77 -11.82 -13.72 5.44
CA PRO A 77 -11.07 -14.94 5.76
C PRO A 77 -9.71 -15.00 5.05
N TYR A 78 -9.57 -14.42 3.85
CA TYR A 78 -8.29 -14.33 3.16
C TYR A 78 -7.27 -13.51 3.97
N LEU A 79 -7.64 -12.30 4.41
CA LEU A 79 -6.80 -11.48 5.28
C LEU A 79 -6.49 -12.18 6.61
N CYS A 80 -7.50 -12.83 7.22
CA CYS A 80 -7.31 -13.62 8.43
C CYS A 80 -6.22 -14.69 8.26
N GLY A 81 -6.18 -15.39 7.13
CA GLY A 81 -5.16 -16.40 6.84
C GLY A 81 -3.73 -15.84 6.91
N HIS A 82 -3.48 -14.69 6.29
CA HIS A 82 -2.16 -14.05 6.33
C HIS A 82 -1.80 -13.54 7.73
N LEU A 83 -2.75 -12.93 8.42
CA LEU A 83 -2.57 -12.46 9.80
C LEU A 83 -2.26 -13.62 10.76
N MET A 84 -2.98 -14.73 10.64
CA MET A 84 -2.76 -15.95 11.43
C MET A 84 -1.37 -16.53 11.17
N ARG A 85 -0.93 -16.58 9.91
CA ARG A 85 0.43 -17.06 9.56
C ARG A 85 1.51 -16.18 10.20
N ALA A 86 1.37 -14.86 10.13
CA ALA A 86 2.30 -13.92 10.77
C ALA A 86 2.32 -14.10 12.28
N ALA A 87 1.15 -14.18 12.93
CA ALA A 87 1.05 -14.40 14.37
C ALA A 87 1.64 -15.76 14.80
N TYR A 88 1.41 -16.82 14.04
CA TYR A 88 1.99 -18.14 14.30
C TYR A 88 3.52 -18.10 14.32
N ARG A 89 4.13 -17.40 13.36
CA ARG A 89 5.59 -17.27 13.30
C ARG A 89 6.13 -16.49 14.51
N VAL A 90 5.53 -15.34 14.81
CA VAL A 90 5.87 -14.55 15.99
C VAL A 90 5.68 -15.37 17.27
N GLY A 91 4.56 -16.08 17.39
CA GLY A 91 4.20 -16.86 18.56
C GLY A 91 5.13 -18.05 18.85
N ASN A 92 5.76 -18.58 17.80
CA ASN A 92 6.70 -19.69 17.88
C ASN A 92 8.17 -19.24 17.70
N HIS A 93 8.43 -17.92 17.80
CA HIS A 93 9.78 -17.34 17.66
C HIS A 93 10.49 -17.71 16.35
N LEU A 94 9.73 -17.87 15.25
CA LEU A 94 10.26 -18.14 13.92
C LEU A 94 10.61 -16.82 13.23
N PRO A 95 11.67 -16.80 12.41
CA PRO A 95 12.04 -15.60 11.65
C PRO A 95 10.89 -15.05 10.83
N ASN A 96 10.73 -13.73 10.79
CA ASN A 96 9.72 -13.06 9.97
C ASN A 96 9.96 -13.33 8.48
N GLU A 97 8.94 -13.76 7.75
CA GLU A 97 9.05 -13.99 6.32
C GLU A 97 8.99 -12.67 5.54
N HIS A 98 8.10 -11.79 5.94
CA HIS A 98 7.85 -10.49 5.29
C HIS A 98 7.01 -9.59 6.20
N ASP A 99 7.20 -8.29 6.09
CA ASP A 99 6.24 -7.32 6.59
C ASP A 99 5.04 -7.25 5.62
N ILE A 100 3.86 -6.88 6.09
CA ILE A 100 2.60 -6.97 5.33
C ILE A 100 2.09 -5.57 5.00
N ILE A 101 1.70 -5.35 3.74
CA ILE A 101 1.02 -4.15 3.27
C ILE A 101 -0.34 -4.57 2.71
N ILE A 102 -1.42 -4.02 3.28
CA ILE A 102 -2.80 -4.28 2.87
C ILE A 102 -3.40 -2.99 2.34
N ASN A 103 -3.70 -2.95 1.04
CA ASN A 103 -4.42 -1.87 0.40
C ASN A 103 -5.82 -2.34 0.00
N ILE A 104 -6.84 -1.74 0.59
CA ILE A 104 -8.23 -2.14 0.40
C ILE A 104 -9.15 -0.92 0.63
N PRO A 105 -10.29 -0.79 -0.07
CA PRO A 105 -11.21 0.33 0.06
C PRO A 105 -11.72 0.57 1.49
N PRO A 106 -12.22 1.78 1.78
CA PRO A 106 -12.95 2.05 3.02
C PRO A 106 -14.21 1.20 3.12
N GLY A 107 -14.70 0.97 4.35
CA GLY A 107 -15.93 0.20 4.59
C GLY A 107 -15.82 -1.33 4.42
N THR A 108 -14.60 -1.87 4.24
CA THR A 108 -14.34 -3.31 4.04
C THR A 108 -14.02 -4.08 5.32
N THR A 109 -14.31 -3.52 6.50
CA THR A 109 -13.99 -4.10 7.84
C THR A 109 -12.50 -4.29 8.11
N LYS A 110 -11.61 -3.65 7.34
CA LYS A 110 -10.15 -3.80 7.47
C LYS A 110 -9.66 -3.50 8.90
N SER A 111 -10.03 -2.35 9.47
CA SER A 111 -9.60 -1.91 10.81
C SER A 111 -10.12 -2.81 11.91
N ILE A 112 -11.40 -3.22 11.85
CA ILE A 112 -11.98 -4.16 12.81
C ILE A 112 -11.25 -5.50 12.77
N THR A 113 -10.98 -6.02 11.57
CA THR A 113 -10.26 -7.31 11.39
C THR A 113 -8.82 -7.23 11.90
N CYS A 114 -8.06 -6.23 11.43
CA CYS A 114 -6.60 -6.19 11.64
C CYS A 114 -6.20 -5.48 12.93
N SER A 115 -6.91 -4.40 13.28
CA SER A 115 -6.50 -3.54 14.39
C SER A 115 -7.28 -3.79 15.67
N VAL A 116 -8.47 -4.40 15.60
CA VAL A 116 -9.29 -4.69 16.78
C VAL A 116 -9.27 -6.17 17.16
N MET A 117 -9.74 -7.04 16.26
CA MET A 117 -9.95 -8.47 16.54
C MET A 117 -8.64 -9.27 16.56
N PHE A 118 -7.74 -8.99 15.64
CA PHE A 118 -6.49 -9.74 15.49
C PHE A 118 -5.61 -9.68 16.75
N PRO A 119 -5.34 -8.54 17.39
CA PRO A 119 -4.57 -8.51 18.64
C PRO A 119 -5.21 -9.33 19.77
N VAL A 120 -6.53 -9.25 19.92
CA VAL A 120 -7.25 -9.99 20.96
C VAL A 120 -7.20 -11.50 20.66
N TRP A 121 -7.38 -11.89 19.39
CA TRP A 121 -7.25 -13.28 18.96
C TRP A 121 -5.84 -13.82 19.25
N CYS A 122 -4.79 -13.04 18.98
CA CYS A 122 -3.42 -13.46 19.27
C CYS A 122 -3.24 -13.81 20.75
N TRP A 123 -3.83 -13.04 21.66
CA TRP A 123 -3.72 -13.29 23.10
C TRP A 123 -4.39 -14.59 23.53
N THR A 124 -5.40 -15.07 22.84
CA THR A 124 -6.01 -16.38 23.14
C THR A 124 -5.06 -17.54 22.90
N ASN A 125 -4.03 -17.34 22.06
CA ASN A 125 -3.00 -18.32 21.71
C ASN A 125 -1.67 -18.03 22.41
N TRP A 126 -1.25 -16.76 22.39
CA TRP A 126 0.05 -16.29 22.90
C TRP A 126 -0.16 -15.06 23.79
N HIS A 127 -0.59 -15.30 25.02
CA HIS A 127 -0.98 -14.24 25.98
C HIS A 127 0.10 -13.18 26.22
N TRP A 128 1.38 -13.47 25.94
CA TRP A 128 2.53 -12.59 26.16
C TRP A 128 2.80 -11.59 25.02
N MET A 129 2.14 -11.73 23.88
CA MET A 129 2.38 -10.86 22.73
C MET A 129 2.10 -9.40 23.06
N ARG A 130 3.02 -8.52 22.61
CA ARG A 130 2.90 -7.07 22.75
C ARG A 130 2.62 -6.45 21.39
N PHE A 131 1.69 -5.49 21.40
CA PHE A 131 1.26 -4.77 20.21
C PHE A 131 1.57 -3.30 20.34
N ILE A 132 2.04 -2.68 19.25
CA ILE A 132 2.02 -1.24 19.04
C ILE A 132 1.06 -0.99 17.88
N THR A 133 0.02 -0.18 18.13
CA THR A 133 -0.96 0.19 17.10
C THR A 133 -0.92 1.70 16.88
N SER A 134 -0.93 2.13 15.63
CA SER A 134 -0.88 3.55 15.26
C SER A 134 -1.84 3.86 14.13
N SER A 135 -2.30 5.11 14.09
CA SER A 135 -3.12 5.67 13.01
C SER A 135 -2.71 7.13 12.78
N TYR A 136 -3.26 7.80 11.75
CA TYR A 136 -3.03 9.24 11.56
C TYR A 136 -3.53 10.06 12.76
N SER A 137 -4.54 9.60 13.46
CA SER A 137 -5.18 10.27 14.60
C SER A 137 -5.05 9.45 15.89
N ALA A 138 -4.69 10.13 16.98
CA ALA A 138 -4.70 9.51 18.29
C ALA A 138 -6.12 9.07 18.70
N ALA A 139 -7.15 9.87 18.38
CA ALA A 139 -8.54 9.55 18.70
C ALA A 139 -8.97 8.22 18.04
N LEU A 140 -8.71 8.06 16.72
CA LEU A 140 -9.01 6.81 16.01
C LEU A 140 -8.25 5.61 16.58
N SER A 141 -6.96 5.78 16.87
CA SER A 141 -6.14 4.70 17.46
C SER A 141 -6.66 4.27 18.84
N LEU A 142 -7.12 5.23 19.65
CA LEU A 142 -7.70 4.96 20.97
C LEU A 142 -9.07 4.30 20.87
N GLU A 143 -9.91 4.68 19.93
CA GLU A 143 -11.21 4.05 19.68
C GLU A 143 -11.04 2.57 19.30
N LEU A 144 -10.15 2.27 18.35
CA LEU A 144 -9.83 0.88 17.97
C LEU A 144 -9.28 0.06 19.16
N ALA A 145 -8.53 0.70 20.04
CA ALA A 145 -8.03 0.06 21.27
C ALA A 145 -9.17 -0.21 22.26
N GLU A 146 -10.12 0.69 22.37
CA GLU A 146 -11.28 0.54 23.23
C GLU A 146 -12.14 -0.65 22.81
N TYR A 147 -12.44 -0.81 21.53
CA TYR A 147 -13.14 -2.00 21.03
C TYR A 147 -12.43 -3.32 21.38
N SER A 148 -11.10 -3.38 21.25
CA SER A 148 -10.36 -4.57 21.69
C SER A 148 -10.51 -4.83 23.20
N ARG A 149 -10.53 -3.79 23.98
CA ARG A 149 -10.67 -3.83 25.45
C ARG A 149 -12.08 -4.27 25.86
N GLU A 150 -13.10 -3.82 25.14
CA GLU A 150 -14.49 -4.24 25.35
C GLU A 150 -14.68 -5.72 25.05
N ILE A 151 -14.05 -6.26 24.00
CA ILE A 151 -14.06 -7.70 23.73
C ILE A 151 -13.53 -8.47 24.96
N VAL A 152 -12.35 -8.10 25.46
CA VAL A 152 -11.72 -8.80 26.62
C VAL A 152 -12.57 -8.66 27.90
N ARG A 153 -13.25 -7.52 28.06
CA ARG A 153 -14.14 -7.27 29.22
C ARG A 153 -15.49 -7.95 29.12
N SER A 154 -15.90 -8.37 27.95
CA SER A 154 -17.20 -8.97 27.71
C SER A 154 -17.42 -10.25 28.53
N ALA A 155 -18.68 -10.48 28.93
CA ALA A 155 -19.05 -11.71 29.62
C ALA A 155 -18.77 -12.95 28.77
N ARG A 156 -18.91 -12.85 27.43
CA ARG A 156 -18.61 -13.92 26.47
C ARG A 156 -17.12 -14.26 26.48
N PHE A 157 -16.23 -13.26 26.42
CA PHE A 157 -14.77 -13.51 26.44
C PHE A 157 -14.33 -14.15 27.76
N LYS A 158 -14.79 -13.61 28.89
CA LYS A 158 -14.48 -14.15 30.21
C LYS A 158 -14.96 -15.60 30.39
N ARG A 159 -16.08 -15.98 29.79
CA ARG A 159 -16.60 -17.34 29.82
C ARG A 159 -15.76 -18.29 28.95
N LEU A 160 -15.35 -17.85 27.75
CA LEU A 160 -14.57 -18.67 26.82
C LEU A 160 -13.09 -18.73 27.17
N PHE A 161 -12.53 -17.67 27.75
CA PHE A 161 -11.12 -17.52 28.10
C PHE A 161 -10.97 -17.01 29.53
N PRO A 162 -11.42 -17.76 30.55
CA PRO A 162 -11.45 -17.30 31.96
C PRO A 162 -10.06 -17.02 32.54
N ASP A 163 -9.02 -17.60 31.92
CA ASP A 163 -7.61 -17.44 32.28
C ASP A 163 -6.98 -16.13 31.78
N LEU A 164 -7.70 -15.36 30.95
CA LEU A 164 -7.19 -14.09 30.38
C LEU A 164 -7.98 -12.91 30.91
N VAL A 165 -7.29 -12.02 31.63
CA VAL A 165 -7.91 -10.83 32.22
C VAL A 165 -7.07 -9.59 32.00
N ILE A 166 -7.69 -8.41 31.98
CA ILE A 166 -6.96 -7.14 31.94
C ILE A 166 -6.41 -6.84 33.36
N LYS A 167 -5.13 -6.47 33.42
CA LYS A 167 -4.45 -6.06 34.65
C LYS A 167 -5.06 -4.74 35.15
N ARG A 168 -5.59 -4.71 36.38
CA ARG A 168 -6.37 -3.58 36.92
C ARG A 168 -5.62 -2.25 36.94
N ASP A 169 -4.33 -2.27 37.31
CA ASP A 169 -3.47 -1.07 37.41
C ASP A 169 -2.83 -0.64 36.07
N LYS A 170 -3.13 -1.35 34.99
CA LYS A 170 -2.66 -1.08 33.62
C LYS A 170 -3.81 -1.21 32.64
N ASP A 171 -4.88 -0.43 32.84
CA ASP A 171 -6.11 -0.48 32.08
C ASP A 171 -6.53 0.92 31.62
N THR A 172 -5.67 1.55 30.80
CA THR A 172 -5.98 2.83 30.15
C THR A 172 -6.36 2.61 28.68
N LYS A 173 -7.04 3.59 28.05
CA LYS A 173 -7.40 3.52 26.63
C LYS A 173 -6.17 3.40 25.72
N SER A 174 -5.08 4.09 26.05
CA SER A 174 -3.85 4.09 25.25
C SER A 174 -2.91 2.92 25.54
N ASN A 175 -3.00 2.32 26.71
CA ASN A 175 -2.10 1.24 27.12
C ASN A 175 -2.79 0.33 28.12
N PHE A 176 -3.23 -0.82 27.70
CA PHE A 176 -3.73 -1.85 28.61
C PHE A 176 -2.93 -3.15 28.46
N ARG A 177 -2.86 -3.89 29.56
CA ARG A 177 -2.06 -5.10 29.68
C ARG A 177 -2.91 -6.27 30.15
N LEU A 178 -2.62 -7.44 29.60
CA LEU A 178 -3.23 -8.68 30.04
C LEU A 178 -2.44 -9.32 31.19
N GLN A 179 -3.13 -10.19 31.90
CA GLN A 179 -2.59 -11.20 32.81
C GLN A 179 -3.17 -12.54 32.42
N LYS A 180 -2.36 -13.59 32.57
CA LYS A 180 -2.83 -14.97 32.46
C LYS A 180 -2.88 -15.55 33.87
N LEU A 181 -4.02 -16.13 34.20
CA LEU A 181 -4.28 -16.80 35.47
C LEU A 181 -4.09 -18.31 35.27
N ASP A 182 -3.28 -18.93 36.12
CA ASP A 182 -3.24 -20.39 36.22
C ASP A 182 -4.06 -20.78 37.46
N PHE A 183 -4.99 -21.72 37.29
CA PHE A 183 -5.88 -22.18 38.38
C PHE A 183 -5.39 -23.51 38.93
N ASP A 184 -5.65 -23.73 40.22
CA ASP A 184 -5.47 -25.03 40.88
C ASP A 184 -6.67 -25.98 40.63
N GLU A 185 -6.62 -27.17 41.23
CA GLU A 185 -7.68 -28.17 41.09
C GLU A 185 -9.03 -27.72 41.70
N ARG A 186 -9.01 -26.75 42.59
CA ARG A 186 -10.22 -26.18 43.20
C ARG A 186 -10.77 -24.99 42.43
N GLY A 187 -10.08 -24.58 41.35
CA GLY A 187 -10.45 -23.39 40.55
C GLY A 187 -10.00 -22.08 41.16
N GLU A 188 -9.13 -22.10 42.20
CA GLU A 188 -8.55 -20.90 42.75
C GLU A 188 -7.31 -20.45 41.96
N THR A 189 -7.05 -19.14 41.91
CA THR A 189 -5.89 -18.62 41.20
C THR A 189 -4.61 -19.01 41.93
N LYS A 190 -3.84 -19.96 41.32
CA LYS A 190 -2.56 -20.44 41.82
C LYS A 190 -1.40 -19.52 41.45
N LEU A 191 -1.40 -18.99 40.23
CA LEU A 191 -0.34 -18.16 39.70
C LEU A 191 -0.90 -17.10 38.75
N VAL A 192 -0.34 -15.91 38.77
CA VAL A 192 -0.63 -14.82 37.87
C VAL A 192 0.61 -14.55 37.02
N ARG A 193 0.52 -14.81 35.71
CA ARG A 193 1.61 -14.50 34.77
C ARG A 193 1.37 -13.15 34.13
N LEU A 194 2.46 -12.42 33.91
CA LEU A 194 2.41 -11.18 33.16
C LEU A 194 2.08 -11.49 31.69
N GLY A 195 1.02 -10.89 31.18
CA GLY A 195 0.63 -10.94 29.77
C GLY A 195 1.25 -9.84 28.93
N GLY A 196 0.94 -9.86 27.66
CA GLY A 196 1.27 -8.81 26.70
C GLY A 196 0.49 -7.53 26.95
N ASN A 197 0.78 -6.53 26.16
CA ASN A 197 0.05 -5.27 26.18
C ASN A 197 -0.24 -4.77 24.78
N ARG A 198 -1.24 -3.91 24.69
CA ARG A 198 -1.47 -3.07 23.51
C ARG A 198 -1.17 -1.62 23.89
N TYR A 199 -0.24 -1.03 23.16
CA TYR A 199 0.06 0.40 23.20
C TYR A 199 -0.47 1.06 21.93
N SER A 200 -1.28 2.10 22.08
CA SER A 200 -1.94 2.81 20.97
C SER A 200 -1.48 4.26 20.91
N THR A 201 -1.11 4.71 19.72
CA THR A 201 -0.54 6.04 19.46
C THR A 201 -0.99 6.58 18.09
N SER A 202 -0.52 7.76 17.73
CA SER A 202 -0.67 8.32 16.39
C SER A 202 0.67 8.39 15.66
N VAL A 203 0.60 8.59 14.33
CA VAL A 203 1.77 8.99 13.53
C VAL A 203 2.34 10.28 14.13
N GLY A 204 3.65 10.29 14.40
CA GLY A 204 4.31 11.40 15.11
C GLY A 204 4.12 11.42 16.64
N GLY A 205 3.29 10.53 17.18
CA GLY A 205 3.13 10.37 18.63
C GLY A 205 4.34 9.68 19.30
N THR A 206 4.42 9.80 20.63
CA THR A 206 5.52 9.22 21.40
C THR A 206 5.38 7.70 21.47
N VAL A 207 6.40 6.98 20.98
CA VAL A 207 6.52 5.51 21.12
C VAL A 207 7.82 5.10 21.82
N THR A 208 8.57 6.08 22.33
CA THR A 208 9.84 5.85 23.03
C THR A 208 9.62 5.00 24.27
N GLY A 209 10.44 3.96 24.46
CA GLY A 209 10.35 3.04 25.59
C GLY A 209 9.37 1.86 25.41
N PHE A 210 8.56 1.85 24.35
CA PHE A 210 7.67 0.73 24.04
C PHE A 210 8.25 -0.14 22.93
N HIS A 211 8.09 -1.46 23.05
CA HIS A 211 8.48 -2.44 22.04
C HIS A 211 7.36 -3.46 21.84
N GLY A 212 7.06 -3.76 20.57
CA GLY A 212 6.02 -4.70 20.14
C GLY A 212 6.57 -5.89 19.36
N HIS A 213 5.90 -7.02 19.47
CA HIS A 213 6.15 -8.18 18.64
C HIS A 213 5.40 -8.06 17.30
N ILE A 214 4.25 -7.38 17.32
CA ILE A 214 3.46 -7.06 16.14
C ILE A 214 3.16 -5.55 16.17
N LEU A 215 3.53 -4.86 15.09
CA LEU A 215 3.33 -3.43 14.93
C LEU A 215 2.29 -3.22 13.84
N ILE A 216 1.16 -2.60 14.17
CA ILE A 216 0.04 -2.38 13.25
C ILE A 216 -0.12 -0.89 13.02
N THR A 217 -0.08 -0.48 11.77
CA THR A 217 -0.34 0.90 11.36
C THR A 217 -1.59 0.92 10.48
N ASP A 218 -2.63 1.56 10.96
CA ASP A 218 -3.94 1.60 10.32
C ASP A 218 -4.24 3.03 9.85
N ASP A 219 -4.39 3.21 8.54
CA ASP A 219 -4.59 4.50 7.90
C ASP A 219 -3.65 5.59 8.47
N PRO A 220 -2.33 5.55 8.19
CA PRO A 220 -1.35 6.46 8.78
C PRO A 220 -1.40 7.89 8.27
N LEU A 221 -2.23 8.18 7.26
CA LEU A 221 -2.37 9.47 6.61
C LEU A 221 -3.85 9.87 6.56
N ASP A 222 -4.15 11.09 6.98
CA ASP A 222 -5.49 11.68 6.89
C ASP A 222 -5.86 11.93 5.42
N PRO A 223 -6.99 11.40 4.92
CA PRO A 223 -7.44 11.66 3.55
C PRO A 223 -7.54 13.16 3.21
N ASN A 224 -7.93 14.00 4.17
CA ASN A 224 -8.06 15.45 3.98
C ASN A 224 -6.70 16.17 3.88
N ARG A 225 -5.63 15.54 4.34
CA ARG A 225 -4.26 16.06 4.34
C ARG A 225 -3.31 15.30 3.42
N ALA A 226 -3.84 14.35 2.66
CA ALA A 226 -3.06 13.48 1.77
C ALA A 226 -2.38 14.21 0.61
N ALA A 227 -2.75 15.47 0.33
CA ALA A 227 -2.08 16.33 -0.64
C ALA A 227 -0.88 17.09 -0.05
N SER A 228 -0.67 17.06 1.27
CA SER A 228 0.43 17.76 1.94
C SER A 228 1.72 16.94 1.90
N ASP A 229 2.74 17.42 1.21
CA ASP A 229 4.07 16.80 1.16
C ASP A 229 4.67 16.63 2.57
N GLN A 230 4.40 17.57 3.48
CA GLN A 230 4.87 17.52 4.86
C GLN A 230 4.22 16.37 5.64
N GLU A 231 2.91 16.17 5.50
CA GLU A 231 2.19 15.08 6.18
C GLU A 231 2.62 13.71 5.61
N ILE A 232 2.77 13.61 4.29
CA ILE A 232 3.31 12.40 3.63
C ILE A 232 4.73 12.10 4.15
N SER A 233 5.60 13.12 4.20
CA SER A 233 6.97 12.97 4.70
C SER A 233 7.01 12.54 6.18
N ASN A 234 6.14 13.09 7.02
CA ASN A 234 6.03 12.73 8.43
C ASN A 234 5.57 11.27 8.59
N ALA A 235 4.55 10.85 7.84
CA ALA A 235 4.05 9.48 7.86
C ALA A 235 5.14 8.49 7.38
N ASN A 236 5.83 8.81 6.29
CA ASN A 236 6.90 7.97 5.75
C ASN A 236 8.10 7.87 6.70
N ARG A 237 8.48 8.98 7.34
CA ARG A 237 9.54 8.97 8.38
C ARG A 237 9.16 8.12 9.59
N PHE A 238 7.90 8.16 10.01
CA PHE A 238 7.40 7.30 11.07
C PHE A 238 7.53 5.82 10.72
N MET A 239 7.17 5.44 9.48
CA MET A 239 7.30 4.06 8.98
C MET A 239 8.75 3.59 8.86
N ASP A 240 9.70 4.50 8.56
CA ASP A 240 11.09 4.16 8.33
C ASP A 240 11.98 4.22 9.57
N GLN A 241 11.80 5.24 10.39
CA GLN A 241 12.71 5.56 11.47
C GLN A 241 12.16 5.21 12.85
N THR A 242 10.85 5.34 13.04
CA THR A 242 10.23 5.14 14.34
C THR A 242 9.82 3.69 14.55
N LEU A 243 8.95 3.15 13.72
CA LEU A 243 8.39 1.81 13.90
C LEU A 243 9.44 0.69 13.89
N PRO A 244 10.41 0.63 12.96
CA PRO A 244 11.37 -0.48 12.94
C PRO A 244 12.22 -0.58 14.20
N THR A 245 12.47 0.58 14.85
CA THR A 245 13.22 0.60 16.12
C THR A 245 12.40 0.12 17.31
N ARG A 246 11.10 -0.04 17.14
CA ARG A 246 10.15 -0.51 18.16
C ARG A 246 9.86 -2.01 18.08
N LYS A 247 10.42 -2.72 17.11
CA LYS A 247 10.37 -4.18 17.08
C LYS A 247 11.07 -4.75 18.32
N ALA A 248 10.37 -5.59 19.07
CA ALA A 248 10.90 -6.22 20.29
C ALA A 248 12.05 -7.17 19.99
N ASP A 249 11.95 -7.83 18.85
CA ASP A 249 12.96 -8.64 18.23
C ASP A 249 12.93 -8.32 16.74
N LYS A 250 14.09 -7.96 16.17
CA LYS A 250 14.17 -7.52 14.77
C LYS A 250 14.03 -8.67 13.78
N GLU A 251 14.32 -9.88 14.20
CA GLU A 251 14.25 -11.07 13.37
C GLU A 251 12.84 -11.65 13.31
N THR A 252 12.12 -11.66 14.42
CA THR A 252 10.82 -12.33 14.52
C THR A 252 9.62 -11.38 14.43
N ALA A 253 9.77 -10.12 14.87
CA ALA A 253 8.66 -9.18 14.89
C ALA A 253 8.23 -8.72 13.49
N VAL A 254 6.92 -8.57 13.29
CA VAL A 254 6.29 -8.20 12.02
C VAL A 254 5.66 -6.81 12.09
N SER A 255 5.75 -6.07 10.98
CA SER A 255 5.02 -4.82 10.76
C SER A 255 3.88 -5.05 9.77
N ILE A 256 2.71 -4.52 10.06
CA ILE A 256 1.49 -4.63 9.25
C ILE A 256 1.00 -3.22 8.98
N LEU A 257 1.00 -2.81 7.72
CA LEU A 257 0.42 -1.57 7.26
C LEU A 257 -0.92 -1.86 6.58
N ILE A 258 -1.98 -1.21 7.05
CA ILE A 258 -3.32 -1.32 6.46
C ILE A 258 -3.77 0.08 6.09
N GLN A 259 -4.08 0.32 4.83
CA GLN A 259 -4.63 1.61 4.38
C GLN A 259 -5.36 1.49 3.05
N GLN A 260 -6.26 2.43 2.78
CA GLN A 260 -6.63 2.80 1.42
C GLN A 260 -5.50 3.62 0.80
N ARG A 261 -5.31 3.54 -0.52
CA ARG A 261 -4.33 4.41 -1.19
C ARG A 261 -4.85 5.85 -1.24
N LEU A 262 -3.98 6.81 -0.99
CA LEU A 262 -4.32 8.23 -1.00
C LEU A 262 -3.44 9.05 -1.94
N GLY A 263 -2.25 8.57 -2.23
CA GLY A 263 -1.29 9.22 -3.11
C GLY A 263 -0.19 8.26 -3.56
N GLN A 264 0.55 8.64 -4.59
CA GLN A 264 1.64 7.81 -5.11
C GLN A 264 2.70 7.55 -4.03
N PHE A 265 2.99 8.56 -3.20
CA PHE A 265 4.02 8.52 -2.16
C PHE A 265 3.45 8.36 -0.75
N ASP A 266 2.20 7.95 -0.65
CA ASP A 266 1.63 7.54 0.63
C ASP A 266 2.47 6.40 1.26
N PRO A 267 2.29 6.09 2.55
CA PRO A 267 3.11 5.09 3.21
C PRO A 267 3.20 3.73 2.50
N SER A 268 2.13 3.28 1.83
CA SER A 268 2.20 2.06 1.01
C SER A 268 3.11 2.23 -0.20
N GLY A 269 2.93 3.30 -0.98
CA GLY A 269 3.76 3.56 -2.16
C GLY A 269 5.23 3.74 -1.79
N HIS A 270 5.48 4.42 -0.67
CA HIS A 270 6.83 4.60 -0.12
C HIS A 270 7.50 3.27 0.23
N LEU A 271 6.81 2.39 0.97
CA LEU A 271 7.36 1.07 1.34
C LEU A 271 7.51 0.16 0.13
N LEU A 272 6.54 0.15 -0.79
CA LEU A 272 6.61 -0.64 -2.02
C LEU A 272 7.79 -0.23 -2.91
N GLY A 273 8.16 1.06 -2.91
CA GLY A 273 9.37 1.53 -3.56
C GLY A 273 10.67 0.90 -3.02
N LYS A 274 10.63 0.31 -1.82
CA LYS A 274 11.73 -0.39 -1.15
C LYS A 274 11.63 -1.92 -1.23
N SER A 275 10.72 -2.46 -2.01
CA SER A 275 10.45 -3.91 -2.09
C SER A 275 11.66 -4.74 -2.58
N LYS A 276 12.61 -4.12 -3.28
CA LYS A 276 13.87 -4.76 -3.66
C LYS A 276 14.82 -4.99 -2.48
N GLU A 277 14.70 -4.18 -1.44
CA GLU A 277 15.58 -4.19 -0.25
C GLU A 277 14.91 -4.83 0.96
N LYS A 278 13.57 -4.86 0.99
CA LYS A 278 12.76 -5.40 2.08
C LYS A 278 11.82 -6.50 1.58
N LYS A 279 11.72 -7.59 2.33
CA LYS A 279 10.73 -8.63 2.05
C LYS A 279 9.35 -8.14 2.47
N LEU A 280 8.49 -7.86 1.50
CA LEU A 280 7.15 -7.33 1.69
C LEU A 280 6.11 -8.24 1.04
N LEU A 281 5.05 -8.56 1.75
CA LEU A 281 3.83 -9.12 1.18
C LEU A 281 2.87 -7.97 0.90
N HIS A 282 2.60 -7.73 -0.37
CA HIS A 282 1.61 -6.73 -0.79
C HIS A 282 0.29 -7.42 -1.14
N ILE A 283 -0.76 -7.04 -0.44
CA ILE A 283 -2.14 -7.42 -0.72
C ILE A 283 -2.87 -6.15 -1.14
N SER A 284 -3.27 -6.08 -2.40
CA SER A 284 -4.02 -4.95 -2.95
C SER A 284 -5.33 -5.45 -3.53
N LEU A 285 -6.44 -5.03 -2.97
CA LEU A 285 -7.80 -5.46 -3.33
C LEU A 285 -8.63 -4.25 -3.76
N PRO A 286 -8.59 -3.85 -5.04
CA PRO A 286 -9.47 -2.80 -5.55
C PRO A 286 -10.95 -3.10 -5.31
N GLY A 287 -11.77 -2.08 -5.11
CA GLY A 287 -13.23 -2.24 -4.97
C GLY A 287 -13.88 -2.80 -6.23
N GLU A 288 -13.28 -2.55 -7.40
CA GLU A 288 -13.66 -3.14 -8.68
C GLU A 288 -12.42 -3.39 -9.56
N ILE A 289 -12.49 -4.39 -10.43
CA ILE A 289 -11.39 -4.80 -11.32
C ILE A 289 -11.69 -4.59 -12.80
N ARG A 290 -12.81 -3.96 -13.17
CA ARG A 290 -13.10 -3.58 -14.54
C ARG A 290 -12.09 -2.56 -15.05
N ASN A 291 -11.83 -1.51 -14.24
CA ASN A 291 -10.89 -0.45 -14.55
C ASN A 291 -9.56 -0.62 -13.83
N PHE A 292 -9.52 -1.33 -12.68
CA PHE A 292 -8.36 -1.40 -11.80
C PHE A 292 -7.78 -2.82 -11.64
N LYS A 293 -7.94 -3.67 -12.67
CA LYS A 293 -7.44 -5.05 -12.67
C LYS A 293 -5.92 -5.14 -12.41
N GLU A 294 -5.16 -4.17 -12.92
CA GLU A 294 -3.71 -4.15 -12.75
C GLU A 294 -3.27 -3.81 -11.31
N GLN A 295 -4.17 -3.27 -10.51
CA GLN A 295 -3.92 -2.98 -9.10
C GLN A 295 -4.20 -4.15 -8.16
N LEU A 296 -4.84 -5.22 -8.68
CA LEU A 296 -5.09 -6.43 -7.91
C LEU A 296 -3.79 -7.19 -7.64
N HIS A 297 -3.51 -7.45 -6.37
CA HIS A 297 -2.39 -8.27 -5.93
C HIS A 297 -2.80 -9.15 -4.73
N PRO A 298 -2.54 -10.45 -4.76
CA PRO A 298 -2.05 -11.25 -5.90
C PRO A 298 -3.07 -11.34 -7.06
N LYS A 299 -2.59 -11.53 -8.28
CA LYS A 299 -3.44 -11.55 -9.50
C LYS A 299 -4.43 -12.72 -9.52
N GLU A 300 -4.08 -13.84 -8.88
CA GLU A 300 -4.88 -15.06 -8.75
C GLU A 300 -6.23 -14.82 -8.08
N LEU A 301 -6.31 -13.79 -7.24
CA LEU A 301 -7.53 -13.42 -6.52
C LEU A 301 -8.65 -12.92 -7.45
N LYS A 302 -8.37 -12.69 -8.73
CA LYS A 302 -9.37 -12.28 -9.73
C LYS A 302 -10.59 -13.22 -9.75
N SER A 303 -10.38 -14.53 -9.56
CA SER A 303 -11.45 -15.53 -9.56
C SER A 303 -12.48 -15.37 -8.43
N TYR A 304 -12.14 -14.64 -7.38
CA TYR A 304 -13.04 -14.35 -6.25
C TYR A 304 -13.93 -13.12 -6.46
N TYR A 305 -13.58 -12.27 -7.44
CA TYR A 305 -14.41 -11.11 -7.78
C TYR A 305 -15.66 -11.56 -8.53
N LYS A 306 -16.83 -11.14 -8.04
CA LYS A 306 -18.12 -11.41 -8.68
C LYS A 306 -18.59 -10.13 -9.38
N ASP A 307 -18.93 -10.23 -10.65
CA ASP A 307 -19.31 -9.08 -11.48
C ASP A 307 -18.25 -7.95 -11.47
N ASP A 308 -16.97 -8.34 -11.43
CA ASP A 308 -15.80 -7.45 -11.28
C ASP A 308 -15.76 -6.68 -9.95
N LEU A 309 -16.57 -7.02 -8.96
CA LEU A 309 -16.66 -6.35 -7.66
C LEU A 309 -15.96 -7.14 -6.56
N LEU A 310 -15.27 -6.44 -5.66
CA LEU A 310 -14.69 -7.01 -4.45
C LEU A 310 -15.78 -7.54 -3.51
N ASP A 311 -16.79 -6.74 -3.27
CA ASP A 311 -17.91 -7.02 -2.37
C ASP A 311 -19.22 -6.51 -2.96
N PRO A 312 -19.93 -7.33 -3.76
CA PRO A 312 -21.19 -6.93 -4.39
C PRO A 312 -22.29 -6.53 -3.41
N ASN A 313 -22.23 -7.03 -2.17
CA ASN A 313 -23.25 -6.74 -1.16
C ASN A 313 -23.06 -5.35 -0.52
N ARG A 314 -21.81 -4.96 -0.25
CA ARG A 314 -21.51 -3.65 0.35
C ARG A 314 -21.27 -2.56 -0.68
N MET A 315 -20.62 -2.92 -1.78
CA MET A 315 -20.19 -2.01 -2.83
C MET A 315 -20.69 -2.48 -4.21
N PRO A 316 -22.03 -2.62 -4.42
CA PRO A 316 -22.55 -2.86 -5.76
C PRO A 316 -22.25 -1.66 -6.67
N TRP A 317 -22.30 -1.84 -7.98
CA TRP A 317 -22.02 -0.79 -8.97
C TRP A 317 -22.76 0.54 -8.70
N LYS A 318 -24.00 0.46 -8.20
CA LYS A 318 -24.76 1.67 -7.82
C LYS A 318 -24.06 2.46 -6.70
N VAL A 319 -23.54 1.78 -5.69
CA VAL A 319 -22.80 2.40 -4.57
C VAL A 319 -21.47 2.95 -5.08
N LEU A 320 -20.74 2.17 -5.87
CA LEU A 320 -19.47 2.62 -6.46
C LEU A 320 -19.64 3.85 -7.33
N LYS A 321 -20.73 3.94 -8.09
CA LYS A 321 -21.05 5.13 -8.89
C LYS A 321 -21.32 6.36 -8.02
N GLY A 322 -22.01 6.19 -6.88
CA GLY A 322 -22.15 7.25 -5.88
C GLY A 322 -20.82 7.70 -5.32
N MET A 323 -19.96 6.75 -4.92
CA MET A 323 -18.62 7.05 -4.42
C MET A 323 -17.75 7.77 -5.47
N GLU A 324 -17.89 7.44 -6.76
CA GLU A 324 -17.17 8.14 -7.84
C GLU A 324 -17.60 9.61 -7.95
N ILE A 325 -18.90 9.88 -7.77
CA ILE A 325 -19.44 11.25 -7.77
C ILE A 325 -18.94 12.02 -6.55
N ASP A 326 -19.00 11.42 -5.36
CA ASP A 326 -18.65 12.07 -4.10
C ASP A 326 -17.14 12.33 -3.97
N LEU A 327 -16.31 11.35 -4.33
CA LEU A 327 -14.85 11.40 -4.23
C LEU A 327 -14.18 12.09 -5.43
N GLY A 328 -14.90 12.24 -6.53
CA GLY A 328 -14.34 12.60 -7.82
C GLY A 328 -13.43 11.50 -8.39
N GLN A 329 -12.99 11.66 -9.62
CA GLN A 329 -12.18 10.65 -10.32
C GLN A 329 -10.87 10.32 -9.59
N TYR A 330 -10.21 11.32 -9.02
CA TYR A 330 -8.97 11.15 -8.25
C TYR A 330 -9.18 10.33 -6.98
N GLY A 331 -10.14 10.74 -6.14
CA GLY A 331 -10.44 10.05 -4.90
C GLY A 331 -10.93 8.63 -5.12
N TYR A 332 -11.79 8.41 -6.13
CA TYR A 332 -12.28 7.10 -6.50
C TYR A 332 -11.15 6.17 -6.98
N SER A 333 -10.32 6.64 -7.91
CA SER A 333 -9.17 5.87 -8.40
C SER A 333 -8.22 5.49 -7.26
N SER A 334 -7.94 6.41 -6.33
CA SER A 334 -7.06 6.18 -5.20
C SER A 334 -7.68 5.23 -4.18
N GLN A 335 -8.82 5.62 -3.60
CA GLN A 335 -9.39 4.95 -2.42
C GLN A 335 -10.14 3.67 -2.77
N VAL A 336 -10.83 3.64 -3.92
CA VAL A 336 -11.58 2.46 -4.38
C VAL A 336 -10.72 1.61 -5.30
N GLY A 337 -10.09 2.23 -6.30
CA GLY A 337 -9.24 1.55 -7.29
C GLY A 337 -7.88 1.12 -6.77
N GLN A 338 -7.45 1.59 -5.59
CA GLN A 338 -6.09 1.42 -5.05
C GLN A 338 -5.02 1.93 -6.03
N PHE A 339 -5.40 2.83 -6.92
CA PHE A 339 -4.59 3.44 -7.96
C PHE A 339 -4.56 4.96 -7.80
N PRO A 340 -3.65 5.51 -6.98
CA PRO A 340 -3.54 6.95 -6.79
C PRO A 340 -3.03 7.60 -8.08
N VAL A 341 -3.88 8.42 -8.67
CA VAL A 341 -3.55 9.32 -9.79
C VAL A 341 -3.62 10.76 -9.28
N PRO A 342 -2.95 11.72 -9.91
CA PRO A 342 -3.01 13.12 -9.49
C PRO A 342 -4.44 13.69 -9.56
N PRO A 343 -4.78 14.67 -8.70
CA PRO A 343 -6.02 15.43 -8.83
C PRO A 343 -6.16 16.00 -10.25
N ALA A 344 -7.34 15.94 -10.84
CA ALA A 344 -7.62 16.33 -12.23
C ALA A 344 -7.02 15.41 -13.32
N GLY A 345 -6.64 14.19 -12.98
CA GLY A 345 -6.07 13.24 -13.95
C GLY A 345 -4.64 13.57 -14.38
N GLY A 346 -3.92 14.37 -13.57
CA GLY A 346 -2.62 14.94 -13.92
C GLY A 346 -2.75 16.12 -14.90
N MET A 347 -1.66 16.90 -15.01
CA MET A 347 -1.58 17.99 -15.98
C MET A 347 -1.55 17.45 -17.42
N PHE A 348 -1.06 16.22 -17.58
CA PHE A 348 -0.93 15.53 -18.85
C PHE A 348 -1.86 14.32 -18.94
N LYS A 349 -2.35 14.04 -20.16
CA LYS A 349 -3.07 12.82 -20.53
C LYS A 349 -2.17 11.99 -21.47
N PRO A 350 -1.16 11.27 -20.96
CA PRO A 350 -0.17 10.61 -21.80
C PRO A 350 -0.76 9.48 -22.67
N ASP A 351 -1.94 8.99 -22.35
CA ASP A 351 -2.66 8.02 -23.17
C ASP A 351 -3.07 8.58 -24.56
N ASN A 352 -3.05 9.92 -24.70
CA ASN A 352 -3.26 10.59 -25.98
C ASN A 352 -1.98 10.67 -26.85
N MET A 353 -0.84 10.18 -26.34
CA MET A 353 0.42 10.13 -27.08
C MET A 353 0.63 8.74 -27.70
N PRO A 354 0.46 8.54 -29.00
CA PRO A 354 0.75 7.27 -29.62
C PRO A 354 2.24 6.95 -29.60
N ILE A 355 2.55 5.69 -29.34
CA ILE A 355 3.90 5.13 -29.53
C ILE A 355 3.96 4.57 -30.93
N VAL A 356 4.95 5.01 -31.71
CA VAL A 356 5.13 4.63 -33.10
C VAL A 356 6.54 4.10 -33.33
N GLN A 357 6.69 3.18 -34.31
CA GLN A 357 8.02 2.63 -34.65
C GLN A 357 8.89 3.64 -35.39
N ARG A 358 8.26 4.57 -36.11
CA ARG A 358 8.93 5.69 -36.80
C ARG A 358 7.99 6.89 -36.84
N ASN A 359 8.54 8.09 -36.97
CA ASN A 359 7.75 9.30 -37.06
C ASN A 359 6.81 9.27 -38.28
N THR A 360 5.62 9.86 -38.08
CA THR A 360 4.50 9.76 -39.05
C THR A 360 4.62 10.73 -40.22
N SER A 361 5.53 11.71 -40.18
CA SER A 361 5.70 12.76 -41.16
C SER A 361 7.14 13.29 -41.17
N ALA A 362 7.54 13.99 -42.22
CA ALA A 362 8.87 14.59 -42.32
C ALA A 362 9.12 15.66 -41.24
N ILE A 363 10.37 15.86 -40.88
CA ILE A 363 10.80 16.85 -39.89
C ILE A 363 10.91 18.21 -40.58
N VAL A 364 10.22 19.23 -40.06
CA VAL A 364 10.19 20.59 -40.66
C VAL A 364 11.35 21.45 -40.23
N ARG A 365 11.87 21.22 -39.03
CA ARG A 365 12.93 22.00 -38.41
C ARG A 365 13.97 21.09 -37.80
N ARG A 366 15.21 21.57 -37.64
CA ARG A 366 16.26 20.84 -36.94
C ARG A 366 15.73 20.33 -35.59
N PRO A 367 15.96 19.03 -35.26
CA PRO A 367 15.61 18.47 -33.96
C PRO A 367 16.28 19.25 -32.82
N VAL A 368 15.66 19.22 -31.67
CA VAL A 368 16.18 19.81 -30.44
C VAL A 368 16.44 18.71 -29.44
N ARG A 369 17.63 18.71 -28.83
CA ARG A 369 17.96 17.97 -27.61
C ARG A 369 18.01 18.96 -26.46
N TYR A 370 17.10 18.83 -25.49
CA TYR A 370 17.07 19.69 -24.31
C TYR A 370 17.49 18.91 -23.06
N TRP A 371 18.46 19.44 -22.33
CA TRP A 371 19.00 18.84 -21.13
C TRP A 371 18.57 19.61 -19.88
N ASP A 372 17.94 18.89 -18.93
CA ASP A 372 17.83 19.24 -17.52
C ASP A 372 18.91 18.48 -16.75
N LYS A 373 19.88 19.20 -16.15
CA LYS A 373 21.07 18.60 -15.52
C LYS A 373 20.90 18.52 -14.01
N ALA A 374 21.01 17.32 -13.42
CA ALA A 374 21.03 17.15 -11.98
C ALA A 374 22.35 17.66 -11.38
N GLY A 375 22.25 18.37 -10.25
CA GLY A 375 23.42 18.87 -9.51
C GLY A 375 24.10 17.84 -8.60
N SER A 376 23.47 16.68 -8.33
CA SER A 376 23.98 15.68 -7.39
C SER A 376 23.56 14.25 -7.74
N LEU A 377 24.32 13.24 -7.19
CA LEU A 377 24.03 11.81 -7.32
C LEU A 377 22.75 11.34 -6.59
N LYS A 378 22.26 12.10 -5.62
CA LYS A 378 21.09 11.74 -4.81
C LYS A 378 19.97 12.74 -5.09
N GLY A 379 18.89 12.27 -5.71
CA GLY A 379 17.69 13.06 -5.95
C GLY A 379 17.30 13.12 -7.43
N ALA A 380 17.51 14.26 -8.10
CA ALA A 380 17.13 14.51 -9.48
C ALA A 380 17.92 13.66 -10.50
N TYR A 381 17.28 13.42 -11.65
CA TYR A 381 17.95 12.80 -12.80
C TYR A 381 18.52 13.86 -13.74
N THR A 382 19.65 13.57 -14.37
CA THR A 382 20.02 14.25 -15.60
C THR A 382 19.21 13.67 -16.74
N VAL A 383 18.44 14.51 -17.41
CA VAL A 383 17.55 14.12 -18.48
C VAL A 383 17.81 14.91 -19.76
N GLY A 384 17.88 14.20 -20.89
CA GLY A 384 17.96 14.82 -22.20
C GLY A 384 16.84 14.30 -23.11
N VAL A 385 15.95 15.17 -23.57
CA VAL A 385 14.83 14.84 -24.46
C VAL A 385 15.13 15.32 -25.87
N LYS A 386 15.10 14.41 -26.86
CA LYS A 386 15.17 14.74 -28.30
C LYS A 386 13.78 14.85 -28.87
N MET A 387 13.44 16.00 -29.41
CA MET A 387 12.13 16.28 -30.00
C MET A 387 12.28 17.04 -31.32
N ALA A 388 11.35 16.79 -32.26
CA ALA A 388 11.24 17.59 -33.45
C ALA A 388 9.78 17.92 -33.79
N ARG A 389 9.59 18.95 -34.59
CA ARG A 389 8.30 19.31 -35.15
C ARG A 389 8.17 18.69 -36.57
N LEU A 390 7.01 18.06 -36.80
CA LEU A 390 6.69 17.40 -38.06
C LEU A 390 5.89 18.31 -39.02
N GLU A 391 5.89 17.99 -40.32
CA GLU A 391 5.11 18.72 -41.33
C GLU A 391 3.61 18.72 -41.07
N ASN A 392 3.08 17.61 -40.54
CA ASN A 392 1.68 17.52 -40.14
C ASN A 392 1.30 18.38 -38.95
N GLY A 393 2.25 19.17 -38.42
CA GLY A 393 2.07 20.08 -37.28
C GLY A 393 2.25 19.44 -35.93
N ARG A 394 2.38 18.13 -35.86
CA ARG A 394 2.61 17.37 -34.59
C ARG A 394 4.07 17.48 -34.13
N TYR A 395 4.33 17.00 -32.92
CA TYR A 395 5.65 16.89 -32.35
C TYR A 395 5.98 15.41 -32.14
N CYS A 396 7.23 15.02 -32.38
CA CYS A 396 7.70 13.66 -32.16
C CYS A 396 8.84 13.68 -31.14
N ILE A 397 8.73 12.86 -30.09
CA ILE A 397 9.82 12.58 -29.15
C ILE A 397 10.56 11.36 -29.66
N PHE A 398 11.83 11.55 -30.02
CA PHE A 398 12.64 10.52 -30.64
C PHE A 398 13.39 9.68 -29.63
N ASP A 399 13.84 10.30 -28.52
CA ASP A 399 14.65 9.65 -27.52
C ASP A 399 14.63 10.43 -26.19
N VAL A 400 14.73 9.69 -25.09
CA VAL A 400 14.89 10.24 -23.73
C VAL A 400 16.04 9.53 -23.03
N GLN A 401 17.11 10.28 -22.75
CA GLN A 401 18.18 9.87 -21.85
C GLN A 401 17.84 10.28 -20.42
N ARG A 402 17.92 9.33 -19.47
CA ARG A 402 17.58 9.56 -18.05
C ARG A 402 18.50 8.77 -17.15
N GLN A 403 19.42 9.44 -16.46
CA GLN A 403 20.39 8.77 -15.59
C GLN A 403 20.76 9.63 -14.38
N GLN A 404 21.14 8.97 -13.28
CA GLN A 404 21.73 9.62 -12.10
C GLN A 404 23.25 9.37 -12.15
N LEU A 405 24.03 10.41 -12.43
CA LEU A 405 25.45 10.30 -12.73
C LEU A 405 26.27 11.33 -11.96
N GLN A 406 27.54 11.02 -11.73
CA GLN A 406 28.54 12.01 -11.30
C GLN A 406 28.82 12.99 -12.43
N THR A 407 29.36 14.16 -12.08
CA THR A 407 29.59 15.24 -13.04
C THR A 407 30.37 14.78 -14.28
N HIS A 408 31.47 14.03 -14.13
CA HIS A 408 32.28 13.57 -15.25
C HIS A 408 31.53 12.52 -16.14
N GLU A 409 30.72 11.66 -15.54
CA GLU A 409 29.93 10.67 -16.28
C GLU A 409 28.77 11.33 -17.02
N ARG A 410 28.19 12.36 -16.42
CA ARG A 410 27.16 13.19 -17.03
C ARG A 410 27.67 13.89 -18.28
N GLU A 411 28.84 14.53 -18.21
CA GLU A 411 29.43 15.18 -19.38
C GLU A 411 29.74 14.18 -20.49
N ARG A 412 30.22 12.98 -20.16
CA ARG A 412 30.41 11.90 -21.13
C ARG A 412 29.09 11.43 -21.75
N LEU A 413 28.02 11.33 -20.95
CA LEU A 413 26.69 11.00 -21.49
C LEU A 413 26.23 12.05 -22.50
N ILE A 414 26.35 13.33 -22.15
CA ILE A 414 25.96 14.45 -23.01
C ILE A 414 26.74 14.41 -24.32
N GLN A 415 28.06 14.21 -24.28
CA GLN A 415 28.92 14.14 -25.45
C GLN A 415 28.56 12.94 -26.35
N ARG A 416 28.45 11.74 -25.82
CA ARG A 416 28.03 10.56 -26.59
C ARG A 416 26.65 10.74 -27.23
N THR A 417 25.74 11.36 -26.49
CA THR A 417 24.38 11.64 -27.03
C THR A 417 24.46 12.64 -28.17
N ALA A 418 25.33 13.66 -28.10
CA ALA A 418 25.53 14.61 -29.20
C ALA A 418 26.10 13.93 -30.44
N GLU A 419 27.06 12.99 -30.27
CA GLU A 419 27.60 12.17 -31.36
C GLU A 419 26.50 11.32 -32.03
N MET A 420 25.66 10.67 -31.25
CA MET A 420 24.52 9.88 -31.75
C MET A 420 23.46 10.74 -32.44
N ASP A 421 23.19 11.92 -31.93
CA ASP A 421 22.16 12.83 -32.43
C ASP A 421 22.59 13.51 -33.76
N GLY A 422 23.90 13.65 -33.97
CA GLY A 422 24.48 14.31 -35.14
C GLY A 422 24.41 15.84 -35.09
N SER A 423 25.19 16.48 -36.01
CA SER A 423 25.33 17.94 -36.08
C SER A 423 24.03 18.68 -36.44
N GLU A 424 23.05 17.97 -37.01
CA GLU A 424 21.74 18.54 -37.33
C GLU A 424 20.86 18.81 -36.10
N THR A 425 21.18 18.22 -34.93
CA THR A 425 20.43 18.45 -33.72
C THR A 425 20.96 19.68 -32.98
N ILE A 426 20.06 20.59 -32.57
CA ILE A 426 20.42 21.75 -31.72
C ILE A 426 20.30 21.32 -30.26
N ILE A 427 21.35 21.55 -29.48
CA ILE A 427 21.43 21.17 -28.09
C ILE A 427 21.15 22.40 -27.21
N TYR A 428 20.23 22.28 -26.28
CA TYR A 428 19.96 23.27 -25.24
C TYR A 428 20.19 22.68 -23.85
N MET A 429 20.73 23.48 -22.95
CA MET A 429 20.98 23.08 -21.56
C MET A 429 20.35 24.07 -20.62
N GLU A 430 19.52 23.60 -19.69
CA GLU A 430 18.98 24.43 -18.63
C GLU A 430 20.12 24.97 -17.76
N GLN A 431 20.13 26.29 -17.57
CA GLN A 431 21.08 26.98 -16.72
C GLN A 431 20.40 27.36 -15.42
N GLU A 432 20.76 26.68 -14.34
CA GLU A 432 20.29 27.03 -13.01
C GLU A 432 20.76 28.45 -12.60
N PRO A 433 19.99 29.15 -11.75
CA PRO A 433 20.40 30.44 -11.18
C PRO A 433 21.69 30.32 -10.35
N GLY A 434 22.52 31.35 -10.43
CA GLY A 434 23.78 31.43 -9.67
C GLY A 434 25.03 31.09 -10.50
N SER A 435 26.19 31.42 -9.94
CA SER A 435 27.50 31.28 -10.62
C SER A 435 27.83 29.84 -10.97
N SER A 436 27.55 28.90 -10.06
CA SER A 436 27.79 27.46 -10.27
C SER A 436 26.97 26.90 -11.45
N GLY A 437 25.74 27.34 -11.64
CA GLY A 437 24.90 26.95 -12.79
C GLY A 437 25.47 27.46 -14.11
N ILE A 438 25.95 28.73 -14.12
CA ILE A 438 26.58 29.34 -15.29
C ILE A 438 27.85 28.58 -15.68
N ASP A 439 28.74 28.31 -14.73
CA ASP A 439 30.01 27.63 -14.97
C ASP A 439 29.81 26.18 -15.43
N SER A 440 28.83 25.48 -14.84
CA SER A 440 28.46 24.13 -15.24
C SER A 440 27.99 24.05 -16.69
N VAL A 441 27.14 24.98 -17.15
CA VAL A 441 26.65 25.00 -18.54
C VAL A 441 27.75 25.41 -19.50
N LYS A 442 28.57 26.40 -19.18
CA LYS A 442 29.72 26.82 -19.99
C LYS A 442 30.69 25.67 -20.20
N SER A 443 31.02 24.92 -19.15
CA SER A 443 31.93 23.76 -19.23
C SER A 443 31.34 22.69 -20.15
N SER A 444 30.04 22.36 -20.04
CA SER A 444 29.40 21.39 -20.93
C SER A 444 29.40 21.82 -22.39
N ILE A 445 29.11 23.11 -22.67
CA ILE A 445 29.11 23.67 -24.03
C ILE A 445 30.52 23.62 -24.62
N SER A 446 31.54 23.95 -23.85
CA SER A 446 32.94 23.87 -24.29
C SER A 446 33.39 22.45 -24.65
N GLY A 447 32.79 21.42 -24.06
CA GLY A 447 33.01 20.00 -24.40
C GLY A 447 32.27 19.51 -25.65
N LEU A 448 31.47 20.37 -26.29
CA LEU A 448 30.65 20.05 -27.46
C LEU A 448 31.10 20.80 -28.74
N ASP A 449 32.42 20.95 -28.92
CA ASP A 449 32.97 21.54 -30.13
C ASP A 449 32.44 20.81 -31.39
N GLY A 450 32.02 21.57 -32.37
CA GLY A 450 31.42 21.04 -33.63
C GLY A 450 29.91 20.84 -33.57
N TYR A 451 29.27 21.02 -32.42
CA TYR A 451 27.81 20.92 -32.26
C TYR A 451 27.19 22.29 -31.95
N SER A 452 25.94 22.48 -32.35
CA SER A 452 25.17 23.69 -32.05
C SER A 452 24.61 23.59 -30.61
N ALA A 453 25.36 24.03 -29.60
CA ALA A 453 25.01 23.95 -28.18
C ALA A 453 24.77 25.34 -27.56
N HIS A 454 23.68 25.50 -26.81
CA HIS A 454 23.25 26.77 -26.24
C HIS A 454 22.80 26.61 -24.78
N ALA A 455 23.07 27.64 -23.98
CA ALA A 455 22.48 27.78 -22.65
C ALA A 455 21.03 28.28 -22.76
N ASP A 456 20.15 27.77 -21.91
CA ASP A 456 18.79 28.25 -21.73
C ASP A 456 18.55 28.68 -20.29
N ARG A 457 17.91 29.84 -20.09
CA ARG A 457 17.54 30.38 -18.79
C ARG A 457 16.02 30.46 -18.68
N PRO A 458 15.36 29.36 -18.33
CA PRO A 458 13.92 29.39 -18.22
C PRO A 458 13.48 30.27 -17.05
N THR A 459 12.34 30.94 -17.21
CA THR A 459 11.70 31.76 -16.18
C THR A 459 10.38 31.14 -15.74
N GLY A 460 10.01 31.33 -14.49
CA GLY A 460 8.80 30.76 -13.92
C GLY A 460 9.00 29.38 -13.28
N ASP A 461 7.99 28.90 -12.57
CA ASP A 461 8.01 27.57 -11.96
C ASP A 461 7.80 26.45 -12.99
N LYS A 462 8.18 25.23 -12.60
CA LYS A 462 8.12 24.04 -13.47
C LYS A 462 6.71 23.73 -13.97
N VAL A 463 5.67 24.02 -13.18
CA VAL A 463 4.27 23.76 -13.57
C VAL A 463 3.83 24.72 -14.66
N HIS A 464 4.10 26.00 -14.52
CA HIS A 464 3.80 27.00 -15.55
C HIS A 464 4.55 26.75 -16.86
N ARG A 465 5.79 26.27 -16.78
CA ARG A 465 6.59 25.92 -17.98
C ARG A 465 6.04 24.69 -18.70
N ALA A 466 5.47 23.75 -17.97
CA ALA A 466 4.89 22.54 -18.51
C ALA A 466 3.51 22.75 -19.19
N ASP A 467 2.79 23.82 -18.83
CA ASP A 467 1.43 24.06 -19.31
C ASP A 467 1.30 24.07 -20.85
N PRO A 468 2.12 24.80 -21.63
CA PRO A 468 2.01 24.79 -23.07
C PRO A 468 2.29 23.41 -23.71
N PHE A 469 3.14 22.61 -23.12
CA PHE A 469 3.42 21.24 -23.59
C PHE A 469 2.26 20.31 -23.24
N SER A 470 1.68 20.44 -22.04
CA SER A 470 0.54 19.63 -21.63
C SER A 470 -0.66 19.79 -22.56
N VAL A 471 -0.92 20.98 -23.03
CA VAL A 471 -1.98 21.25 -24.05
C VAL A 471 -1.75 20.41 -25.31
N GLN A 472 -0.51 20.33 -25.81
CA GLN A 472 -0.22 19.54 -27.01
C GLN A 472 -0.38 18.05 -26.76
N VAL A 473 0.09 17.56 -25.63
CA VAL A 473 -0.11 16.16 -25.22
C VAL A 473 -1.59 15.82 -25.12
N ASN A 474 -2.35 16.65 -24.40
CA ASN A 474 -3.77 16.41 -24.15
C ASN A 474 -4.63 16.47 -25.44
N MET A 475 -4.20 17.25 -26.43
CA MET A 475 -4.81 17.31 -27.75
C MET A 475 -4.38 16.18 -28.70
N GLY A 476 -3.48 15.29 -28.28
CA GLY A 476 -2.95 14.21 -29.13
C GLY A 476 -1.97 14.70 -30.20
N ASN A 477 -1.40 15.87 -30.03
CA ASN A 477 -0.45 16.47 -30.99
C ASN A 477 1.01 16.03 -30.76
N VAL A 478 1.24 15.09 -29.86
CA VAL A 478 2.58 14.55 -29.55
C VAL A 478 2.58 13.04 -29.78
N GLU A 479 3.60 12.54 -30.45
CA GLU A 479 3.86 11.11 -30.61
C GLU A 479 5.25 10.78 -30.07
N MET A 480 5.48 9.49 -29.75
CA MET A 480 6.76 9.01 -29.22
C MET A 480 7.27 7.84 -30.07
N ILE A 481 8.57 7.82 -30.33
CA ILE A 481 9.21 6.63 -30.91
C ILE A 481 9.27 5.53 -29.85
N GLU A 482 9.03 4.28 -30.26
CA GLU A 482 9.13 3.11 -29.40
C GLU A 482 10.53 2.96 -28.84
N GLY A 483 10.64 2.82 -27.51
CA GLY A 483 11.91 2.68 -26.80
C GLY A 483 11.73 2.28 -25.33
N ALA A 484 12.79 1.78 -24.72
CA ALA A 484 12.80 1.34 -23.32
C ALA A 484 12.47 2.47 -22.32
N TRP A 485 12.57 3.73 -22.73
CA TRP A 485 12.30 4.92 -21.94
C TRP A 485 10.80 5.28 -21.87
N ASN A 486 9.96 4.78 -22.77
CA ASN A 486 8.56 5.21 -22.90
C ASN A 486 7.77 5.05 -21.59
N GLN A 487 7.88 3.91 -20.94
CA GLN A 487 7.11 3.65 -19.71
C GLN A 487 7.45 4.64 -18.60
N ALA A 488 8.74 4.87 -18.35
CA ALA A 488 9.18 5.78 -17.31
C ALA A 488 8.81 7.25 -17.61
N PHE A 489 8.79 7.62 -18.88
CA PHE A 489 8.37 8.94 -19.34
C PHE A 489 6.86 9.15 -19.17
N ILE A 490 6.06 8.19 -19.62
CA ILE A 490 4.59 8.20 -19.48
C ILE A 490 4.20 8.27 -18.01
N GLU A 491 4.89 7.52 -17.16
CA GLU A 491 4.61 7.50 -15.72
C GLU A 491 4.88 8.85 -15.08
N GLU A 492 5.99 9.51 -15.40
CA GLU A 492 6.31 10.85 -14.87
C GLU A 492 5.30 11.89 -15.35
N LEU A 493 4.91 11.89 -16.63
CA LEU A 493 3.86 12.75 -17.17
C LEU A 493 2.52 12.52 -16.46
N ARG A 494 2.12 11.26 -16.28
CA ARG A 494 0.84 10.90 -15.66
C ARG A 494 0.67 11.48 -14.27
N TYR A 495 1.76 11.52 -13.51
CA TYR A 495 1.75 12.00 -12.13
C TYR A 495 2.17 13.44 -11.95
N PHE A 496 2.63 14.13 -13.00
CA PHE A 496 3.04 15.53 -12.91
C PHE A 496 1.82 16.44 -12.58
N PRO A 497 1.94 17.43 -11.65
CA PRO A 497 3.14 17.90 -10.95
C PRO A 497 3.49 17.12 -9.67
N MET A 498 2.74 16.09 -9.30
CA MET A 498 2.92 15.29 -8.07
C MET A 498 3.89 14.11 -8.25
N SER A 499 4.51 13.95 -9.41
CA SER A 499 5.51 12.92 -9.66
C SER A 499 6.75 13.09 -8.75
N LYS A 500 7.36 11.97 -8.35
CA LYS A 500 8.58 11.97 -7.53
C LYS A 500 9.73 12.73 -8.21
N TYR A 501 9.83 12.56 -9.51
CA TYR A 501 10.78 13.26 -10.36
C TYR A 501 10.00 14.08 -11.38
N LYS A 502 10.55 15.22 -11.77
CA LYS A 502 9.91 16.17 -12.69
C LYS A 502 10.85 16.52 -13.85
N ASP A 503 12.00 15.86 -13.88
CA ASP A 503 13.13 16.20 -14.73
C ASP A 503 12.86 15.87 -16.20
N GLN A 504 12.11 14.79 -16.49
CA GLN A 504 11.71 14.45 -17.86
C GLN A 504 10.66 15.42 -18.41
N VAL A 505 9.71 15.83 -17.55
CA VAL A 505 8.71 16.84 -17.94
C VAL A 505 9.36 18.19 -18.21
N ASP A 506 10.33 18.59 -17.37
CA ASP A 506 11.07 19.85 -17.58
C ASP A 506 11.86 19.82 -18.89
N ALA A 507 12.63 18.77 -19.14
CA ALA A 507 13.39 18.62 -20.37
C ALA A 507 12.48 18.58 -21.62
N ALA A 508 11.35 17.87 -21.57
CA ALA A 508 10.38 17.81 -22.67
C ALA A 508 9.70 19.16 -22.92
N SER A 509 9.32 19.87 -21.86
CA SER A 509 8.74 21.20 -21.93
C SER A 509 9.73 22.21 -22.52
N GLY A 510 11.01 22.15 -22.10
CA GLY A 510 12.08 22.94 -22.66
C GLY A 510 12.29 22.68 -24.15
N ALA A 511 12.36 21.41 -24.56
CA ALA A 511 12.46 21.03 -25.98
C ALA A 511 11.28 21.56 -26.82
N TYR A 512 10.06 21.39 -26.33
CA TYR A 512 8.85 21.90 -26.97
C TYR A 512 8.90 23.42 -27.14
N MET A 513 9.29 24.18 -26.11
CA MET A 513 9.37 25.64 -26.17
C MET A 513 10.37 26.14 -27.23
N LYS A 514 11.46 25.40 -27.49
CA LYS A 514 12.43 25.74 -28.55
C LYS A 514 11.90 25.43 -29.95
N LEU A 515 10.98 24.49 -30.09
CA LEU A 515 10.34 24.11 -31.35
C LEU A 515 9.09 24.92 -31.69
N LYS A 516 8.49 25.58 -30.69
CA LYS A 516 7.31 26.42 -30.89
C LYS A 516 7.63 27.57 -31.86
N LYS A 517 6.71 27.87 -32.80
CA LYS A 517 6.86 29.05 -33.66
C LYS A 517 6.92 30.32 -32.80
N PRO A 518 7.87 31.23 -33.05
CA PRO A 518 7.79 32.56 -32.43
C PRO A 518 6.43 33.18 -32.82
N LYS A 519 5.76 33.86 -31.85
CA LYS A 519 4.61 34.70 -32.17
C LYS A 519 5.13 35.78 -33.17
N VAL A 520 4.64 35.75 -34.38
CA VAL A 520 4.87 36.87 -35.29
C VAL A 520 4.18 38.07 -34.66
N GLY A 521 4.95 39.03 -34.18
CA GLY A 521 4.40 40.32 -33.73
C GLY A 521 3.73 40.98 -34.91
N VAL A 522 2.43 41.12 -34.85
CA VAL A 522 1.75 42.05 -35.73
C VAL A 522 2.06 43.43 -35.17
N TRP A 523 2.86 44.18 -35.93
CA TRP A 523 3.13 45.59 -35.67
C TRP A 523 1.95 46.42 -36.17
#